data_35108b207096386e9bf38f4c684fa82c
#
_entry.id   35108b207096386e9bf38f4c684fa82c
#
_cell.length_a   1.000
_cell.length_b   1.000
_cell.length_c   1.000
_cell.angle_alpha   90.00
_cell.angle_beta   90.00
_cell.angle_gamma   90.00
#
_symmetry.space_group_name_H-M   'P 1'
#
loop_
_entity.id
_entity.type
_entity.pdbx_description
1 polymer ?
#
loop_
_entity_poly.entity_id
_entity_poly.type
_entity_poly.pdbx_seq_one_letter_code
_entity_poly.pdbx_strand_id
1 'polypeptide(L)'
;HSKGVKDSDIQELYTPFGHADYQTIVAGIKQFAAGGKTAVISTINGDSNVPFYKELGNANLKATDVPVVAFSVGEEELRGVDAGPLVGHLAAWNYFQSIDNPVNAEFIKKWKAYAKAKGLPNADTVVTNDPMEATYIGIHMWKQAVEKAGSTDVDKVIDAMGGQSFKAPDGYTVKMDETNHHLHKPVYIGEINADGQFDIVSKSEGLIRAQPWSPYIPGNEGKQGL
;
A
#
# COMPACT_ATOMS: atom_id res chain seq x y z
N HIS A 1 -5.18 21.23 2.24
CA HIS A 1 -5.13 22.72 2.17
C HIS A 1 -4.41 23.23 0.92
N SER A 2 -3.31 22.59 0.48
CA SER A 2 -2.55 22.99 -0.72
C SER A 2 -3.39 22.98 -2.03
N LYS A 3 -4.50 22.29 -2.03
CA LYS A 3 -5.46 22.23 -3.14
C LYS A 3 -6.72 23.08 -2.90
N GLY A 4 -6.75 23.90 -1.89
CA GLY A 4 -7.86 24.82 -1.58
C GLY A 4 -8.99 24.20 -0.76
N VAL A 5 -8.86 23.00 -0.23
CA VAL A 5 -9.84 22.39 0.68
C VAL A 5 -9.76 23.11 2.04
N LYS A 6 -10.90 23.52 2.59
CA LYS A 6 -11.02 24.24 3.85
C LYS A 6 -11.20 23.27 5.02
N ASP A 7 -10.85 23.69 6.23
CA ASP A 7 -11.06 22.90 7.45
C ASP A 7 -12.53 22.51 7.65
N SER A 8 -13.47 23.40 7.29
CA SER A 8 -14.91 23.13 7.36
C SER A 8 -15.37 21.96 6.48
N ASP A 9 -14.57 21.61 5.47
CA ASP A 9 -14.86 20.58 4.46
C ASP A 9 -14.08 19.28 4.74
N ILE A 10 -13.43 19.21 5.90
CA ILE A 10 -12.62 18.05 6.35
C ILE A 10 -13.18 17.55 7.68
N GLN A 11 -13.39 16.23 7.76
CA GLN A 11 -13.66 15.54 9.01
C GLN A 11 -12.57 14.49 9.23
N GLU A 12 -11.83 14.59 10.33
CA GLU A 12 -10.80 13.63 10.71
C GLU A 12 -11.31 12.72 11.82
N LEU A 13 -11.12 11.42 11.64
CA LEU A 13 -11.50 10.38 12.59
C LEU A 13 -10.32 9.44 12.80
N TYR A 14 -9.98 9.17 14.05
CA TYR A 14 -8.87 8.30 14.42
C TYR A 14 -9.36 7.07 15.15
N THR A 15 -8.76 5.92 14.84
CA THR A 15 -9.02 4.64 15.51
C THR A 15 -7.73 4.00 15.98
N PRO A 16 -7.72 3.30 17.13
CA PRO A 16 -6.55 2.54 17.54
C PRO A 16 -6.31 1.33 16.63
N PHE A 17 -5.09 0.79 16.64
CA PHE A 17 -4.82 -0.49 16.00
C PHE A 17 -5.71 -1.60 16.57
N GLY A 18 -6.21 -2.47 15.68
CA GLY A 18 -7.13 -3.55 16.07
C GLY A 18 -8.58 -3.10 16.27
N HIS A 19 -8.91 -1.86 15.94
CA HIS A 19 -10.31 -1.39 15.99
C HIS A 19 -11.18 -2.23 15.06
N ALA A 20 -12.35 -2.64 15.56
CA ALA A 20 -13.25 -3.55 14.83
C ALA A 20 -14.70 -3.06 14.71
N ASP A 21 -15.09 -2.01 15.45
CA ASP A 21 -16.45 -1.46 15.42
C ASP A 21 -16.49 -0.16 14.60
N TYR A 22 -16.84 -0.27 13.33
CA TYR A 22 -16.89 0.85 12.40
C TYR A 22 -18.30 1.40 12.14
N GLN A 23 -19.35 0.90 12.81
CA GLN A 23 -20.73 1.31 12.57
C GLN A 23 -20.93 2.82 12.72
N THR A 24 -20.44 3.38 13.83
CA THR A 24 -20.56 4.83 14.09
C THR A 24 -19.76 5.66 13.08
N ILE A 25 -18.57 5.20 12.70
CA ILE A 25 -17.70 5.89 11.75
C ILE A 25 -18.34 5.90 10.36
N VAL A 26 -18.82 4.75 9.89
CA VAL A 26 -19.47 4.61 8.57
C VAL A 26 -20.79 5.39 8.53
N ALA A 27 -21.56 5.40 9.62
CA ALA A 27 -22.74 6.25 9.72
C ALA A 27 -22.39 7.74 9.65
N GLY A 28 -21.29 8.16 10.30
CA GLY A 28 -20.74 9.51 10.22
C GLY A 28 -20.33 9.91 8.80
N ILE A 29 -19.63 9.01 8.09
CA ILE A 29 -19.28 9.21 6.68
C ILE A 29 -20.53 9.44 5.83
N LYS A 30 -21.55 8.62 6.01
CA LYS A 30 -22.82 8.74 5.28
C LYS A 30 -23.54 10.06 5.58
N GLN A 31 -23.53 10.49 6.83
CA GLN A 31 -24.10 11.77 7.25
C GLN A 31 -23.32 12.95 6.65
N PHE A 32 -21.99 12.90 6.66
CA PHE A 32 -21.14 13.93 6.05
C PHE A 32 -21.38 14.02 4.54
N ALA A 33 -21.51 12.89 3.86
CA ALA A 33 -21.77 12.82 2.42
C ALA A 33 -23.15 13.37 2.02
N ALA A 34 -24.12 13.41 2.93
CA ALA A 34 -25.41 14.04 2.66
C ALA A 34 -25.28 15.55 2.42
N GLY A 35 -24.21 16.18 2.83
CA GLY A 35 -23.91 17.59 2.61
C GLY A 35 -23.35 17.92 1.22
N GLY A 36 -22.93 16.93 0.43
CA GLY A 36 -22.37 17.15 -0.91
C GLY A 36 -21.38 16.07 -1.36
N LYS A 37 -20.67 16.34 -2.45
CA LYS A 37 -19.66 15.42 -2.98
C LYS A 37 -18.57 15.18 -1.93
N THR A 38 -18.38 13.93 -1.58
CA THR A 38 -17.47 13.47 -0.52
C THR A 38 -16.59 12.34 -1.01
N ALA A 39 -15.37 12.28 -0.50
CA ALA A 39 -14.48 11.13 -0.63
C ALA A 39 -13.87 10.80 0.73
N VAL A 40 -13.52 9.55 0.95
CA VAL A 40 -12.81 9.11 2.15
C VAL A 40 -11.35 8.84 1.79
N ILE A 41 -10.45 9.43 2.56
CA ILE A 41 -9.01 9.13 2.53
C ILE A 41 -8.72 8.24 3.74
N SER A 42 -8.36 6.98 3.51
CA SER A 42 -8.18 6.00 4.57
C SER A 42 -6.71 5.65 4.77
N THR A 43 -6.25 5.77 6.02
CA THR A 43 -4.93 5.32 6.48
C THR A 43 -5.04 4.19 7.52
N ILE A 44 -6.17 3.49 7.55
CA ILE A 44 -6.38 2.31 8.38
C ILE A 44 -5.37 1.23 7.97
N ASN A 45 -4.72 0.59 8.95
CA ASN A 45 -3.69 -0.41 8.70
C ASN A 45 -4.11 -1.82 9.15
N GLY A 46 -3.65 -2.82 8.39
CA GLY A 46 -3.76 -4.24 8.74
C GLY A 46 -5.20 -4.74 8.87
N ASP A 47 -5.41 -5.63 9.82
CA ASP A 47 -6.69 -6.35 10.01
C ASP A 47 -7.89 -5.44 10.30
N SER A 48 -7.66 -4.21 10.76
CA SER A 48 -8.73 -3.21 10.95
C SER A 48 -9.42 -2.78 9.66
N ASN A 49 -8.80 -3.02 8.50
CA ASN A 49 -9.43 -2.78 7.20
C ASN A 49 -10.61 -3.74 6.94
N VAL A 50 -10.52 -5.00 7.37
CA VAL A 50 -11.56 -6.01 7.15
C VAL A 50 -12.92 -5.56 7.71
N PRO A 51 -13.06 -5.22 9.01
CA PRO A 51 -14.33 -4.74 9.56
C PRO A 51 -14.76 -3.39 8.98
N PHE A 52 -13.82 -2.49 8.62
CA PHE A 52 -14.16 -1.23 7.96
C PHE A 52 -14.84 -1.44 6.61
N TYR A 53 -14.24 -2.23 5.74
CA TYR A 53 -14.80 -2.51 4.41
C TYR A 53 -16.09 -3.34 4.48
N LYS A 54 -16.19 -4.28 5.43
CA LYS A 54 -17.43 -5.00 5.68
C LYS A 54 -18.55 -4.05 6.05
N GLU A 55 -18.29 -3.07 6.90
CA GLU A 55 -19.32 -2.10 7.31
C GLU A 55 -19.67 -1.11 6.19
N LEU A 56 -18.71 -0.70 5.36
CA LEU A 56 -19.00 0.06 4.13
C LEU A 56 -19.98 -0.69 3.23
N GLY A 57 -19.73 -1.98 3.00
CA GLY A 57 -20.62 -2.85 2.23
C GLY A 57 -22.02 -2.96 2.87
N ASN A 58 -22.11 -3.19 4.18
CA ASN A 58 -23.37 -3.25 4.92
C ASN A 58 -24.17 -1.96 4.82
N ALA A 59 -23.49 -0.82 4.86
CA ALA A 59 -24.13 0.51 4.73
C ALA A 59 -24.50 0.87 3.28
N ASN A 60 -24.15 0.00 2.31
CA ASN A 60 -24.32 0.23 0.88
C ASN A 60 -23.72 1.57 0.40
N LEU A 61 -22.55 1.93 0.96
CA LEU A 61 -21.76 3.08 0.50
C LEU A 61 -20.93 2.67 -0.72
N LYS A 62 -21.45 2.98 -1.90
CA LYS A 62 -20.78 2.64 -3.17
C LYS A 62 -19.70 3.65 -3.52
N ALA A 63 -18.69 3.21 -4.27
CA ALA A 63 -17.64 4.07 -4.78
C ALA A 63 -18.15 5.19 -5.69
N THR A 64 -19.29 4.98 -6.37
CA THR A 64 -19.96 6.00 -7.19
C THR A 64 -20.50 7.17 -6.37
N ASP A 65 -20.81 6.95 -5.10
CA ASP A 65 -21.43 7.93 -4.21
C ASP A 65 -20.38 8.55 -3.28
N VAL A 66 -19.60 7.70 -2.62
CA VAL A 66 -18.55 8.08 -1.68
C VAL A 66 -17.31 7.21 -1.93
N PRO A 67 -16.44 7.58 -2.89
CA PRO A 67 -15.23 6.81 -3.13
C PRO A 67 -14.31 6.82 -1.91
N VAL A 68 -13.76 5.65 -1.57
CA VAL A 68 -12.67 5.50 -0.60
C VAL A 68 -11.37 5.36 -1.37
N VAL A 69 -10.35 6.11 -0.97
CA VAL A 69 -8.96 5.93 -1.41
C VAL A 69 -8.13 5.51 -0.21
N ALA A 70 -7.68 4.28 -0.21
CA ALA A 70 -6.88 3.71 0.88
C ALA A 70 -5.38 3.71 0.56
N PHE A 71 -4.53 3.79 1.59
CA PHE A 71 -3.07 3.75 1.46
C PHE A 71 -2.43 2.52 2.11
N SER A 72 -3.24 1.58 2.58
CA SER A 72 -2.78 0.34 3.24
C SER A 72 -3.78 -0.78 3.02
N VAL A 73 -4.27 -0.94 1.78
CA VAL A 73 -5.19 -2.01 1.39
C VAL A 73 -4.69 -2.66 0.11
N GLY A 74 -4.55 -3.96 0.15
CA GLY A 74 -4.23 -4.81 -0.97
C GLY A 74 -5.08 -6.06 -0.98
N GLU A 75 -4.66 -7.05 -1.71
CA GLU A 75 -5.41 -8.31 -1.90
C GLU A 75 -5.56 -9.10 -0.60
N GLU A 76 -4.60 -8.99 0.33
CA GLU A 76 -4.67 -9.72 1.61
C GLU A 76 -5.81 -9.19 2.50
N GLU A 77 -5.98 -7.88 2.57
CA GLU A 77 -7.03 -7.24 3.36
C GLU A 77 -8.43 -7.53 2.80
N LEU A 78 -8.54 -7.77 1.48
CA LEU A 78 -9.82 -8.08 0.82
C LEU A 78 -10.22 -9.56 0.92
N ARG A 79 -9.31 -10.47 1.26
CA ARG A 79 -9.60 -11.92 1.34
C ARG A 79 -10.71 -12.30 2.33
N GLY A 80 -10.95 -11.50 3.35
CA GLY A 80 -11.96 -11.74 4.37
C GLY A 80 -13.28 -11.01 4.15
N VAL A 81 -13.46 -10.35 3.00
CA VAL A 81 -14.58 -9.45 2.73
C VAL A 81 -15.28 -9.82 1.43
N ASP A 82 -16.60 -9.66 1.37
CA ASP A 82 -17.32 -9.69 0.11
C ASP A 82 -16.93 -8.46 -0.72
N ALA A 83 -16.23 -8.67 -1.82
CA ALA A 83 -15.76 -7.60 -2.69
C ALA A 83 -16.85 -6.96 -3.54
N GLY A 84 -17.97 -7.65 -3.77
CA GLY A 84 -19.04 -7.14 -4.62
C GLY A 84 -19.52 -5.72 -4.30
N PRO A 85 -19.87 -5.41 -3.04
CA PRO A 85 -20.24 -4.06 -2.63
C PRO A 85 -19.12 -3.02 -2.70
N LEU A 86 -17.85 -3.48 -2.80
CA LEU A 86 -16.66 -2.64 -2.71
C LEU A 86 -16.06 -2.28 -4.07
N VAL A 87 -16.60 -2.83 -5.15
CA VAL A 87 -16.14 -2.55 -6.51
C VAL A 87 -16.11 -1.05 -6.79
N GLY A 88 -14.99 -0.57 -7.34
CA GLY A 88 -14.77 0.83 -7.68
C GLY A 88 -14.08 1.66 -6.59
N HIS A 89 -13.98 1.19 -5.34
CA HIS A 89 -13.12 1.86 -4.35
C HIS A 89 -11.65 1.69 -4.73
N LEU A 90 -10.82 2.66 -4.34
CA LEU A 90 -9.45 2.79 -4.80
C LEU A 90 -8.44 2.50 -3.67
N ALA A 91 -7.29 2.00 -4.06
CA ALA A 91 -6.11 1.97 -3.21
C ALA A 91 -4.90 2.55 -3.95
N ALA A 92 -4.05 3.27 -3.23
CA ALA A 92 -2.80 3.81 -3.74
C ALA A 92 -1.63 3.12 -3.01
N TRP A 93 -0.83 2.35 -3.76
CA TRP A 93 0.30 1.62 -3.20
C TRP A 93 1.44 1.47 -4.21
N ASN A 94 2.54 0.85 -3.80
CA ASN A 94 3.70 0.65 -4.67
C ASN A 94 3.66 -0.67 -5.43
N TYR A 95 2.81 -1.61 -4.99
CA TYR A 95 2.66 -2.92 -5.59
C TYR A 95 1.22 -3.45 -5.40
N PHE A 96 0.71 -4.16 -6.41
CA PHE A 96 -0.47 -5.01 -6.37
C PHE A 96 -0.17 -6.35 -7.03
N GLN A 97 -0.79 -7.43 -6.56
CA GLN A 97 -0.61 -8.77 -7.14
C GLN A 97 -0.97 -8.80 -8.64
N SER A 98 -1.96 -8.01 -9.04
CA SER A 98 -2.48 -7.95 -10.40
C SER A 98 -1.54 -7.26 -11.42
N ILE A 99 -0.42 -6.69 -10.99
CA ILE A 99 0.56 -6.09 -11.90
C ILE A 99 1.10 -7.15 -12.86
N ASP A 100 0.87 -6.96 -14.17
CA ASP A 100 1.26 -7.91 -15.20
C ASP A 100 2.70 -7.68 -15.68
N ASN A 101 3.61 -8.52 -15.19
CA ASN A 101 4.97 -8.65 -15.71
C ASN A 101 5.59 -10.00 -15.30
N PRO A 102 6.63 -10.49 -16.04
CA PRO A 102 7.24 -11.80 -15.78
C PRO A 102 7.89 -11.94 -14.40
N VAL A 103 8.44 -10.87 -13.84
CA VAL A 103 9.08 -10.88 -12.51
C VAL A 103 8.04 -11.10 -11.43
N ASN A 104 6.89 -10.41 -11.53
CA ASN A 104 5.76 -10.60 -10.63
C ASN A 104 5.17 -12.01 -10.74
N ALA A 105 4.96 -12.50 -11.95
CA ALA A 105 4.44 -13.85 -12.16
C ALA A 105 5.31 -14.92 -11.48
N GLU A 106 6.63 -14.81 -11.58
CA GLU A 106 7.56 -15.72 -10.91
C GLU A 106 7.58 -15.52 -9.38
N PHE A 107 7.47 -14.29 -8.89
CA PHE A 107 7.36 -14.00 -7.45
C PHE A 107 6.12 -14.64 -6.85
N ILE A 108 4.94 -14.45 -7.45
CA ILE A 108 3.68 -15.06 -7.01
C ILE A 108 3.77 -16.59 -7.03
N LYS A 109 4.31 -17.16 -8.11
CA LYS A 109 4.50 -18.61 -8.25
C LYS A 109 5.38 -19.19 -7.14
N LYS A 110 6.51 -18.54 -6.85
CA LYS A 110 7.42 -18.95 -5.77
C LYS A 110 6.75 -18.85 -4.40
N TRP A 111 6.02 -17.79 -4.13
CA TRP A 111 5.27 -17.64 -2.90
C TRP A 111 4.25 -18.76 -2.70
N LYS A 112 3.41 -19.03 -3.70
CA LYS A 112 2.41 -20.10 -3.64
C LYS A 112 3.05 -21.48 -3.45
N ALA A 113 4.16 -21.75 -4.15
CA ALA A 113 4.89 -23.01 -4.00
C ALA A 113 5.50 -23.15 -2.58
N TYR A 114 6.06 -22.08 -2.03
CA TYR A 114 6.59 -22.05 -0.67
C TYR A 114 5.49 -22.31 0.37
N ALA A 115 4.36 -21.63 0.25
CA ALA A 115 3.23 -21.78 1.16
C ALA A 115 2.74 -23.24 1.21
N LYS A 116 2.61 -23.89 0.06
CA LYS A 116 2.25 -25.32 -0.04
C LYS A 116 3.32 -26.21 0.57
N ALA A 117 4.59 -26.01 0.23
CA ALA A 117 5.69 -26.82 0.74
C ALA A 117 5.85 -26.74 2.26
N LYS A 118 5.48 -25.59 2.86
CA LYS A 118 5.53 -25.36 4.30
C LYS A 118 4.23 -25.69 5.04
N GLY A 119 3.18 -26.08 4.33
CA GLY A 119 1.88 -26.38 4.92
C GLY A 119 1.26 -25.16 5.63
N LEU A 120 1.45 -23.96 5.06
CA LEU A 120 0.88 -22.75 5.66
C LEU A 120 -0.65 -22.80 5.63
N PRO A 121 -1.33 -22.21 6.61
CA PRO A 121 -2.79 -22.06 6.57
C PRO A 121 -3.22 -21.39 5.26
N ASN A 122 -4.30 -21.93 4.65
CA ASN A 122 -4.85 -21.38 3.41
C ASN A 122 -3.87 -21.32 2.22
N ALA A 123 -2.89 -22.25 2.16
CA ALA A 123 -1.83 -22.27 1.15
C ALA A 123 -2.32 -22.18 -0.31
N ASP A 124 -3.55 -22.65 -0.60
CA ASP A 124 -4.14 -22.58 -1.93
C ASP A 124 -4.68 -21.21 -2.32
N THR A 125 -4.96 -20.35 -1.33
CA THR A 125 -5.57 -19.04 -1.52
C THR A 125 -4.66 -17.87 -1.09
N VAL A 126 -3.38 -18.14 -0.80
CA VAL A 126 -2.43 -17.07 -0.45
C VAL A 126 -2.26 -16.11 -1.62
N VAL A 127 -2.12 -14.85 -1.28
CA VAL A 127 -1.88 -13.74 -2.20
C VAL A 127 -0.55 -13.06 -1.87
N THR A 128 -0.12 -12.15 -2.73
CA THR A 128 0.99 -11.22 -2.47
C THR A 128 0.42 -9.82 -2.30
N ASN A 129 1.09 -8.97 -1.54
CA ASN A 129 0.75 -7.56 -1.36
C ASN A 129 2.02 -6.70 -1.24
N ASP A 130 1.87 -5.39 -1.14
CA ASP A 130 2.98 -4.43 -1.07
C ASP A 130 3.97 -4.70 0.08
N PRO A 131 3.56 -4.91 1.35
CA PRO A 131 4.50 -5.21 2.43
C PRO A 131 5.32 -6.49 2.21
N MET A 132 4.74 -7.50 1.56
CA MET A 132 5.47 -8.73 1.22
C MET A 132 6.52 -8.48 0.13
N GLU A 133 6.15 -7.72 -0.90
CA GLU A 133 7.05 -7.33 -1.97
C GLU A 133 8.19 -6.46 -1.43
N ALA A 134 7.88 -5.48 -0.59
CA ALA A 134 8.88 -4.63 0.07
C ALA A 134 9.87 -5.45 0.91
N THR A 135 9.36 -6.43 1.68
CA THR A 135 10.20 -7.34 2.47
C THR A 135 11.11 -8.19 1.58
N TYR A 136 10.55 -8.73 0.49
CA TYR A 136 11.32 -9.51 -0.49
C TYR A 136 12.47 -8.69 -1.10
N ILE A 137 12.20 -7.47 -1.54
CA ILE A 137 13.22 -6.54 -2.05
C ILE A 137 14.26 -6.28 -0.96
N GLY A 138 13.82 -5.93 0.25
CA GLY A 138 14.70 -5.58 1.37
C GLY A 138 15.70 -6.67 1.70
N ILE A 139 15.26 -7.94 1.77
CA ILE A 139 16.15 -9.09 2.02
C ILE A 139 17.18 -9.27 0.88
N HIS A 140 16.76 -9.13 -0.37
CA HIS A 140 17.68 -9.25 -1.50
C HIS A 140 18.70 -8.10 -1.54
N MET A 141 18.28 -6.88 -1.26
CA MET A 141 19.19 -5.73 -1.22
C MET A 141 20.14 -5.82 -0.02
N TRP A 142 19.67 -6.30 1.13
CA TRP A 142 20.54 -6.59 2.27
C TRP A 142 21.61 -7.62 1.89
N LYS A 143 21.24 -8.72 1.22
CA LYS A 143 22.19 -9.70 0.72
C LYS A 143 23.25 -9.07 -0.20
N GLN A 144 22.81 -8.24 -1.16
CA GLN A 144 23.72 -7.51 -2.06
C GLN A 144 24.69 -6.60 -1.27
N ALA A 145 24.18 -5.93 -0.21
CA ALA A 145 25.00 -5.06 0.63
C ALA A 145 26.06 -5.86 1.41
N VAL A 146 25.68 -6.99 1.99
CA VAL A 146 26.61 -7.90 2.70
C VAL A 146 27.70 -8.41 1.75
N GLU A 147 27.32 -8.84 0.55
CA GLU A 147 28.28 -9.30 -0.48
C GLU A 147 29.25 -8.18 -0.90
N LYS A 148 28.74 -6.97 -1.13
CA LYS A 148 29.54 -5.78 -1.48
C LYS A 148 30.46 -5.35 -0.34
N ALA A 149 29.98 -5.37 0.90
CA ALA A 149 30.75 -5.02 2.10
C ALA A 149 31.79 -6.10 2.49
N GLY A 150 31.58 -7.35 2.05
CA GLY A 150 32.35 -8.50 2.51
C GLY A 150 32.20 -8.76 4.02
N SER A 151 31.11 -8.32 4.64
CA SER A 151 30.89 -8.29 6.09
C SER A 151 29.41 -8.21 6.43
N THR A 152 29.03 -8.72 7.62
CA THR A 152 27.72 -8.52 8.24
C THR A 152 27.73 -7.41 9.30
N ASP A 153 28.84 -6.68 9.43
CA ASP A 153 28.93 -5.51 10.28
C ASP A 153 27.90 -4.45 9.86
N VAL A 154 27.17 -3.91 10.83
CA VAL A 154 26.00 -3.06 10.56
C VAL A 154 26.39 -1.81 9.78
N ASP A 155 27.45 -1.11 10.21
CA ASP A 155 27.87 0.16 9.59
C ASP A 155 28.35 -0.08 8.16
N LYS A 156 29.14 -1.13 7.92
CA LYS A 156 29.60 -1.48 6.58
C LYS A 156 28.47 -1.89 5.64
N VAL A 157 27.44 -2.56 6.17
CA VAL A 157 26.24 -2.94 5.38
C VAL A 157 25.41 -1.70 5.04
N ILE A 158 25.21 -0.79 5.99
CA ILE A 158 24.52 0.49 5.76
C ILE A 158 25.23 1.29 4.66
N ASP A 159 26.55 1.47 4.76
CA ASP A 159 27.35 2.18 3.75
C ASP A 159 27.24 1.52 2.37
N ALA A 160 27.21 0.18 2.32
CA ALA A 160 27.09 -0.57 1.08
C ALA A 160 25.65 -0.54 0.48
N MET A 161 24.63 -0.23 1.28
CA MET A 161 23.21 -0.24 0.89
C MET A 161 22.87 0.91 -0.06
N GLY A 162 23.43 2.09 0.16
CA GLY A 162 23.15 3.28 -0.64
C GLY A 162 23.44 3.07 -2.13
N GLY A 163 22.55 3.57 -2.98
CA GLY A 163 22.68 3.54 -4.45
C GLY A 163 22.45 2.17 -5.10
N GLN A 164 22.14 1.12 -4.34
CA GLN A 164 21.82 -0.19 -4.90
C GLN A 164 20.55 -0.17 -5.73
N SER A 165 20.46 -1.12 -6.66
CA SER A 165 19.28 -1.33 -7.49
C SER A 165 18.85 -2.79 -7.46
N PHE A 166 17.54 -3.02 -7.62
CA PHE A 166 16.96 -4.36 -7.66
C PHE A 166 15.81 -4.42 -8.66
N LYS A 167 15.77 -5.48 -9.48
CA LYS A 167 14.64 -5.71 -10.40
C LYS A 167 13.48 -6.31 -9.62
N ALA A 168 12.49 -5.49 -9.34
CA ALA A 168 11.40 -5.79 -8.42
C ALA A 168 10.16 -6.38 -9.11
N PRO A 169 9.31 -7.10 -8.36
CA PRO A 169 8.02 -7.58 -8.84
C PRO A 169 7.08 -6.45 -9.29
N ASP A 170 7.22 -5.24 -8.77
CA ASP A 170 6.47 -4.06 -9.20
C ASP A 170 6.68 -3.65 -10.68
N GLY A 171 7.58 -4.34 -11.36
CA GLY A 171 7.87 -4.13 -12.80
C GLY A 171 8.99 -3.15 -13.08
N TYR A 172 9.59 -2.55 -12.06
CA TYR A 172 10.68 -1.58 -12.20
C TYR A 172 12.00 -2.12 -11.63
N THR A 173 13.09 -1.46 -12.00
CA THR A 173 14.35 -1.59 -11.28
C THR A 173 14.39 -0.49 -10.23
N VAL A 174 14.00 -0.83 -9.01
CA VAL A 174 13.96 0.10 -7.88
C VAL A 174 15.37 0.50 -7.44
N LYS A 175 15.50 1.67 -6.85
CA LYS A 175 16.80 2.21 -6.41
C LYS A 175 16.74 2.65 -4.95
N MET A 176 17.77 2.29 -4.19
CA MET A 176 18.00 2.79 -2.84
C MET A 176 18.54 4.21 -2.89
N ASP A 177 17.90 5.17 -2.24
CA ASP A 177 18.42 6.53 -2.11
C ASP A 177 19.71 6.51 -1.26
N GLU A 178 20.71 7.25 -1.72
CA GLU A 178 22.04 7.28 -1.08
C GLU A 178 22.06 8.08 0.22
N THR A 179 21.08 8.99 0.39
CA THR A 179 21.06 9.97 1.50
C THR A 179 20.14 9.58 2.63
N ASN A 180 19.09 8.77 2.35
CA ASN A 180 18.06 8.47 3.34
C ASN A 180 17.70 6.98 3.41
N HIS A 181 18.31 6.13 2.58
CA HIS A 181 18.08 4.67 2.52
C HIS A 181 16.62 4.25 2.32
N HIS A 182 15.81 5.11 1.71
CA HIS A 182 14.48 4.76 1.22
C HIS A 182 14.54 4.29 -0.23
N LEU A 183 13.59 3.44 -0.64
CA LEU A 183 13.49 3.01 -2.03
C LEU A 183 12.74 4.04 -2.88
N HIS A 184 13.30 4.35 -4.04
CA HIS A 184 12.55 4.95 -5.12
C HIS A 184 11.71 3.85 -5.76
N LYS A 185 10.38 3.98 -5.69
CA LYS A 185 9.41 2.99 -6.19
C LYS A 185 8.37 3.64 -7.09
N PRO A 186 7.69 2.87 -7.94
CA PRO A 186 6.50 3.38 -8.64
C PRO A 186 5.36 3.57 -7.64
N VAL A 187 4.35 4.33 -8.05
CA VAL A 187 3.04 4.40 -7.39
C VAL A 187 1.98 3.91 -8.36
N TYR A 188 1.12 3.05 -7.87
CA TYR A 188 -0.05 2.53 -8.60
C TYR A 188 -1.33 2.98 -7.90
N ILE A 189 -2.36 3.22 -8.68
CA ILE A 189 -3.74 3.33 -8.20
C ILE A 189 -4.47 2.08 -8.70
N GLY A 190 -4.90 1.26 -7.78
CA GLY A 190 -5.71 0.08 -8.04
C GLY A 190 -7.17 0.35 -7.70
N GLU A 191 -8.08 -0.14 -8.53
CA GLU A 191 -9.51 -0.14 -8.30
C GLU A 191 -9.95 -1.55 -7.91
N ILE A 192 -10.70 -1.69 -6.82
CA ILE A 192 -11.20 -2.98 -6.35
C ILE A 192 -12.18 -3.54 -7.39
N ASN A 193 -11.93 -4.76 -7.86
CA ASN A 193 -12.81 -5.49 -8.76
C ASN A 193 -13.62 -6.57 -8.03
N ALA A 194 -14.55 -7.21 -8.74
CA ALA A 194 -15.47 -8.20 -8.18
C ALA A 194 -14.78 -9.47 -7.62
N ASP A 195 -13.55 -9.76 -8.05
CA ASP A 195 -12.77 -10.92 -7.61
C ASP A 195 -11.94 -10.63 -6.36
N GLY A 196 -12.05 -9.44 -5.77
CA GLY A 196 -11.23 -9.00 -4.63
C GLY A 196 -9.77 -8.78 -5.00
N GLN A 197 -9.51 -8.50 -6.27
CA GLN A 197 -8.23 -8.07 -6.81
C GLN A 197 -8.31 -6.59 -7.19
N PHE A 198 -7.24 -6.06 -7.77
CA PHE A 198 -7.19 -4.66 -8.21
C PHE A 198 -6.95 -4.56 -9.71
N ASP A 199 -7.76 -3.76 -10.38
CA ASP A 199 -7.49 -3.29 -11.72
C ASP A 199 -6.63 -2.03 -11.65
N ILE A 200 -5.47 -2.03 -12.29
CA ILE A 200 -4.56 -0.87 -12.25
C ILE A 200 -5.12 0.22 -13.18
N VAL A 201 -5.69 1.25 -12.57
CA VAL A 201 -6.33 2.37 -13.30
C VAL A 201 -5.38 3.54 -13.52
N SER A 202 -4.30 3.65 -12.76
CA SER A 202 -3.27 4.66 -12.95
C SER A 202 -1.93 4.20 -12.38
N LYS A 203 -0.83 4.73 -12.91
CA LYS A 203 0.51 4.52 -12.38
C LYS A 203 1.38 5.74 -12.62
N SER A 204 2.43 5.90 -11.83
CA SER A 204 3.48 6.90 -12.09
C SER A 204 4.24 6.57 -13.39
N GLU A 205 4.72 7.60 -14.09
CA GLU A 205 5.53 7.42 -15.33
C GLU A 205 6.87 6.71 -15.07
N GLY A 206 7.34 6.71 -13.83
CA GLY A 206 8.58 6.08 -13.40
C GLY A 206 8.66 5.96 -11.88
N LEU A 207 9.88 5.78 -11.39
CA LEU A 207 10.12 5.76 -9.95
C LEU A 207 9.89 7.13 -9.34
N ILE A 208 9.14 7.17 -8.26
CA ILE A 208 9.02 8.37 -7.42
C ILE A 208 10.21 8.39 -6.46
N ARG A 209 10.93 9.51 -6.42
CA ARG A 209 12.01 9.68 -5.46
C ARG A 209 11.46 9.66 -4.04
N ALA A 210 12.08 8.87 -3.20
CA ALA A 210 11.76 8.83 -1.78
C ALA A 210 12.03 10.19 -1.12
N GLN A 211 11.00 10.74 -0.48
CA GLN A 211 11.05 12.03 0.23
C GLN A 211 10.62 11.81 1.68
N PRO A 212 11.55 11.67 2.63
CA PRO A 212 11.21 11.44 4.04
C PRO A 212 10.51 12.64 4.69
N TRP A 213 10.66 13.82 4.07
CA TRP A 213 10.04 15.07 4.55
C TRP A 213 9.01 15.57 3.54
N SER A 214 7.74 15.53 3.90
CA SER A 214 6.67 16.04 3.04
C SER A 214 6.83 17.55 2.80
N PRO A 215 6.85 18.01 1.54
CA PRO A 215 6.93 19.43 1.22
C PRO A 215 5.65 20.21 1.56
N TYR A 216 4.57 19.52 1.89
CA TYR A 216 3.28 20.12 2.26
C TYR A 216 3.15 20.39 3.76
N ILE A 217 4.14 20.00 4.57
CA ILE A 217 4.16 20.26 6.01
C ILE A 217 5.06 21.47 6.25
N PRO A 218 4.53 22.57 6.84
CA PRO A 218 5.33 23.75 7.18
C PRO A 218 6.55 23.40 8.04
N GLY A 219 7.70 23.99 7.75
CA GLY A 219 8.96 23.71 8.42
C GLY A 219 9.75 22.52 7.86
N ASN A 220 9.27 21.90 6.78
CA ASN A 220 10.01 20.88 6.05
C ASN A 220 10.73 21.42 4.81
N GLU A 221 10.62 22.71 4.54
CA GLU A 221 11.25 23.34 3.39
C GLU A 221 12.77 23.16 3.44
N GLY A 222 13.32 22.61 2.37
CA GLY A 222 14.78 22.39 2.24
C GLY A 222 15.35 21.22 3.05
N LYS A 223 14.55 20.48 3.83
CA LYS A 223 15.02 19.26 4.50
C LYS A 223 15.29 18.16 3.47
N GLN A 224 16.47 17.55 3.55
CA GLN A 224 16.91 16.41 2.76
C GLN A 224 17.59 15.40 3.69
N GLY A 225 17.41 14.11 3.40
CA GLY A 225 17.98 13.06 4.23
C GLY A 225 17.25 12.83 5.56
N LEU A 226 17.84 12.02 6.41
CA LEU A 226 17.36 11.74 7.77
C LEU A 226 17.89 12.78 8.76
#